data_054e0ebe30671d4151bc84601afae483
#
_entry.id   054e0ebe30671d4151bc84601afae483
#
_cell.length_a   1.000
_cell.length_b   1.000
_cell.length_c   1.000
_cell.angle_alpha   90.00
_cell.angle_beta   90.00
_cell.angle_gamma   90.00
#
_symmetry.space_group_name_H-M   'P 1'
#
loop_
_entity.id
_entity.type
_entity.pdbx_description
1 polymer ?
#
loop_
_entity_poly.entity_id
_entity_poly.type
_entity_poly.pdbx_seq_one_letter_code
_entity_poly.pdbx_strand_id
1 'polypeptide(L)'
;LHLNGYKIANPTILARISDGERDEFFRGMGYHPYNFVAGFDDEDHASIHRRFAALLEAVFNEICAIKTRAAAGDASRPYYPMIIFRTPKGWTCPPYIDGKKTEGSWRAHQVPLASARDTEAHFQVLRDWMGSYKPETLFTEKGAIRPEVTAFMPKGDLRLGANPNANGGAIRRNLVLPDAKKYEIPVAEKGHGFGATEATRVLGEYTAELINSNR
;
A
#
# COMPACT_ATOMS: atom_id res chain seq x y z
N LEU A 1 -0.41 -5.70 10.07
CA LEU A 1 -1.87 -5.59 9.90
C LEU A 1 -2.26 -4.11 9.83
N HIS A 2 -2.88 -3.66 8.73
CA HIS A 2 -3.47 -2.33 8.66
C HIS A 2 -4.95 -2.39 9.06
N LEU A 3 -5.30 -1.65 10.10
CA LEU A 3 -6.63 -1.67 10.71
C LEU A 3 -7.28 -0.28 10.60
N ASN A 4 -8.11 -0.09 9.57
CA ASN A 4 -8.82 1.17 9.33
C ASN A 4 -10.30 1.17 9.76
N GLY A 5 -10.76 0.08 10.38
CA GLY A 5 -12.09 -0.04 10.98
C GLY A 5 -13.19 -0.59 10.07
N TYR A 6 -12.97 -0.71 8.77
CA TYR A 6 -14.01 -1.12 7.82
C TYR A 6 -13.53 -2.13 6.78
N LYS A 7 -14.36 -3.12 6.49
CA LYS A 7 -14.29 -3.95 5.29
C LYS A 7 -15.42 -3.49 4.35
N ILE A 8 -15.07 -2.79 3.28
CA ILE A 8 -16.05 -2.10 2.41
C ILE A 8 -16.90 -1.13 3.25
N ALA A 9 -18.19 -1.40 3.46
CA ALA A 9 -19.10 -0.60 4.28
C ALA A 9 -19.32 -1.18 5.69
N ASN A 10 -18.83 -2.39 5.95
CA ASN A 10 -19.06 -3.07 7.23
C ASN A 10 -17.94 -2.80 8.23
N PRO A 11 -18.25 -2.48 9.49
CA PRO A 11 -17.26 -2.42 10.55
C PRO A 11 -16.59 -3.78 10.75
N THR A 12 -15.28 -3.77 11.05
CA THR A 12 -14.53 -5.00 11.35
C THR A 12 -14.53 -5.30 12.86
N ILE A 13 -14.61 -6.57 13.23
CA ILE A 13 -14.55 -7.02 14.64
C ILE A 13 -13.27 -6.54 15.29
N LEU A 14 -12.11 -6.72 14.65
CA LEU A 14 -10.82 -6.31 15.19
C LEU A 14 -10.71 -4.81 15.51
N ALA A 15 -11.55 -3.97 14.91
CA ALA A 15 -11.60 -2.54 15.21
C ALA A 15 -12.61 -2.20 16.30
N ARG A 16 -13.41 -3.16 16.76
CA ARG A 16 -14.48 -2.98 17.75
C ARG A 16 -14.11 -3.53 19.14
N ILE A 17 -13.24 -4.52 19.19
CA ILE A 17 -12.68 -5.02 20.45
C ILE A 17 -11.63 -4.05 20.97
N SER A 18 -11.38 -4.10 22.29
CA SER A 18 -10.36 -3.28 22.95
C SER A 18 -8.95 -3.62 22.46
N ASP A 19 -8.01 -2.71 22.68
CA ASP A 19 -6.60 -2.94 22.33
C ASP A 19 -6.04 -4.15 23.10
N GLY A 20 -6.43 -4.32 24.39
CA GLY A 20 -6.01 -5.45 25.19
C GLY A 20 -6.51 -6.79 24.65
N GLU A 21 -7.82 -6.91 24.34
CA GLU A 21 -8.38 -8.13 23.74
C GLU A 21 -7.72 -8.48 22.41
N ARG A 22 -7.41 -7.47 21.61
CA ARG A 22 -6.72 -7.66 20.32
C ARG A 22 -5.29 -8.13 20.51
N ASP A 23 -4.57 -7.58 21.48
CA ASP A 23 -3.23 -8.00 21.82
C ASP A 23 -3.20 -9.45 22.32
N GLU A 24 -4.11 -9.83 23.20
CA GLU A 24 -4.26 -11.20 23.70
C GLU A 24 -4.58 -12.17 22.55
N PHE A 25 -5.48 -11.79 21.66
CA PHE A 25 -5.82 -12.58 20.49
C PHE A 25 -4.57 -12.89 19.63
N PHE A 26 -3.78 -11.88 19.29
CA PHE A 26 -2.59 -12.08 18.47
C PHE A 26 -1.44 -12.77 19.22
N ARG A 27 -1.31 -12.52 20.52
CA ARG A 27 -0.35 -13.29 21.35
C ARG A 27 -0.70 -14.78 21.39
N GLY A 28 -1.98 -15.12 21.51
CA GLY A 28 -2.45 -16.51 21.46
C GLY A 28 -2.11 -17.22 20.14
N MET A 29 -1.98 -16.44 19.04
CA MET A 29 -1.54 -16.94 17.74
C MET A 29 -0.03 -17.00 17.55
N GLY A 30 0.76 -16.53 18.54
CA GLY A 30 2.24 -16.56 18.50
C GLY A 30 2.85 -15.29 17.93
N TYR A 31 2.14 -14.16 18.00
CA TYR A 31 2.68 -12.86 17.61
C TYR A 31 3.00 -11.98 18.84
N HIS A 32 3.97 -11.08 18.67
CA HIS A 32 4.23 -9.97 19.57
C HIS A 32 3.66 -8.69 18.91
N PRO A 33 2.45 -8.22 19.34
CA PRO A 33 1.80 -7.08 18.72
C PRO A 33 2.46 -5.76 19.14
N TYR A 34 2.67 -4.89 18.16
CA TYR A 34 3.07 -3.50 18.30
C TYR A 34 1.95 -2.61 17.78
N ASN A 35 1.28 -1.89 18.67
CA ASN A 35 0.20 -0.99 18.29
C ASN A 35 0.76 0.35 17.84
N PHE A 36 0.40 0.79 16.64
CA PHE A 36 0.69 2.11 16.12
C PHE A 36 -0.60 2.77 15.64
N VAL A 37 -0.90 3.93 16.21
CA VAL A 37 -2.11 4.70 15.91
C VAL A 37 -1.70 6.05 15.35
N ALA A 38 -2.33 6.47 14.25
CA ALA A 38 -2.08 7.76 13.60
C ALA A 38 -3.33 8.28 12.89
N GLY A 39 -3.43 9.59 12.74
CA GLY A 39 -4.44 10.27 11.93
C GLY A 39 -5.82 10.38 12.60
N PHE A 40 -5.94 10.14 13.90
CA PHE A 40 -7.18 10.36 14.66
C PHE A 40 -7.19 11.68 15.45
N ASP A 41 -6.07 12.36 15.48
CA ASP A 41 -5.82 13.63 16.14
C ASP A 41 -5.06 14.57 15.22
N ASP A 42 -4.75 15.77 15.70
CA ASP A 42 -4.02 16.80 14.97
C ASP A 42 -2.49 16.67 15.06
N GLU A 43 -1.97 15.46 15.34
CA GLU A 43 -0.51 15.22 15.36
C GLU A 43 0.08 15.52 13.97
N ASP A 44 1.17 16.28 13.96
CA ASP A 44 1.85 16.60 12.70
C ASP A 44 2.47 15.37 12.04
N HIS A 45 2.43 15.34 10.71
CA HIS A 45 2.89 14.19 9.93
C HIS A 45 4.38 13.86 10.17
N ALA A 46 5.22 14.86 10.43
CA ALA A 46 6.64 14.61 10.71
C ALA A 46 6.83 13.88 12.05
N SER A 47 6.01 14.20 13.06
CA SER A 47 5.98 13.47 14.33
C SER A 47 5.54 12.02 14.12
N ILE A 48 4.45 11.81 13.39
CA ILE A 48 3.96 10.47 13.04
C ILE A 48 5.05 9.65 12.34
N HIS A 49 5.74 10.24 11.36
CA HIS A 49 6.82 9.56 10.63
C HIS A 49 7.99 9.19 11.55
N ARG A 50 8.39 10.09 12.48
CA ARG A 50 9.46 9.78 13.45
C ARG A 50 9.09 8.64 14.38
N ARG A 51 7.85 8.65 14.92
CA ARG A 51 7.34 7.56 15.77
C ARG A 51 7.30 6.23 15.01
N PHE A 52 6.85 6.26 13.77
CA PHE A 52 6.78 5.05 12.95
C PHE A 52 8.16 4.52 12.59
N ALA A 53 9.12 5.40 12.28
CA ALA A 53 10.51 5.00 12.04
C ALA A 53 11.13 4.32 13.27
N ALA A 54 10.92 4.89 14.46
CA ALA A 54 11.40 4.29 15.71
C ALA A 54 10.76 2.91 15.98
N LEU A 55 9.46 2.77 15.67
CA LEU A 55 8.78 1.47 15.77
C LEU A 55 9.37 0.44 14.78
N LEU A 56 9.60 0.83 13.53
CA LEU A 56 10.21 -0.05 12.54
C LEU A 56 11.61 -0.51 12.96
N GLU A 57 12.40 0.37 13.55
CA GLU A 57 13.73 0.02 14.08
C GLU A 57 13.63 -0.97 15.24
N ALA A 58 12.70 -0.77 16.18
CA ALA A 58 12.47 -1.71 17.27
C ALA A 58 12.06 -3.10 16.78
N VAL A 59 11.13 -3.16 15.81
CA VAL A 59 10.67 -4.40 15.19
C VAL A 59 11.81 -5.09 14.43
N PHE A 60 12.61 -4.32 13.70
CA PHE A 60 13.77 -4.86 12.97
C PHE A 60 14.81 -5.47 13.93
N ASN A 61 15.11 -4.79 15.04
CA ASN A 61 16.03 -5.29 16.06
C ASN A 61 15.52 -6.59 16.69
N GLU A 62 14.20 -6.71 16.96
CA GLU A 62 13.61 -7.96 17.44
C GLU A 62 13.74 -9.09 16.44
N ILE A 63 13.49 -8.83 15.14
CA ILE A 63 13.69 -9.82 14.07
C ILE A 63 15.16 -10.27 14.03
N CYS A 64 16.11 -9.35 14.12
CA CYS A 64 17.52 -9.67 14.17
C CYS A 64 17.89 -10.54 15.39
N ALA A 65 17.34 -10.23 16.57
CA ALA A 65 17.54 -11.00 17.78
C ALA A 65 16.97 -12.43 17.65
N ILE A 66 15.79 -12.60 17.07
CA ILE A 66 15.18 -13.90 16.77
C ILE A 66 16.12 -14.71 15.85
N LYS A 67 16.58 -14.11 14.76
CA LYS A 67 17.48 -14.76 13.79
C LYS A 67 18.81 -15.16 14.43
N THR A 68 19.38 -14.30 15.27
CA THR A 68 20.63 -14.57 15.98
C THR A 68 20.49 -15.76 16.93
N ARG A 69 19.41 -15.82 17.73
CA ARG A 69 19.15 -16.97 18.61
C ARG A 69 18.97 -18.27 17.81
N ALA A 70 18.18 -18.22 16.73
CA ALA A 70 17.99 -19.40 15.88
C ALA A 70 19.31 -19.87 15.27
N ALA A 71 20.18 -18.99 14.81
CA ALA A 71 21.51 -19.33 14.30
C ALA A 71 22.44 -19.91 15.38
N ALA A 72 22.22 -19.55 16.65
CA ALA A 72 22.92 -20.11 17.80
C ALA A 72 22.34 -21.46 18.27
N GLY A 73 21.36 -22.03 17.57
CA GLY A 73 20.76 -23.32 17.89
C GLY A 73 19.52 -23.29 18.77
N ASP A 74 18.96 -22.10 19.08
CA ASP A 74 17.69 -21.99 19.77
C ASP A 74 16.55 -22.44 18.85
N ALA A 75 16.01 -23.63 19.12
CA ALA A 75 14.88 -24.21 18.39
C ALA A 75 13.50 -23.84 18.98
N SER A 76 13.46 -23.00 20.01
CA SER A 76 12.19 -22.54 20.60
C SER A 76 11.41 -21.68 19.61
N ARG A 77 10.08 -21.86 19.60
CA ARG A 77 9.19 -20.99 18.79
C ARG A 77 9.18 -19.57 19.34
N PRO A 78 9.66 -18.58 18.61
CA PRO A 78 9.57 -17.20 19.05
C PRO A 78 8.14 -16.65 18.88
N TYR A 79 7.84 -15.58 19.60
CA TYR A 79 6.75 -14.69 19.21
C TYR A 79 7.25 -13.78 18.09
N TYR A 80 6.55 -13.79 16.96
CA TYR A 80 6.96 -12.97 15.81
C TYR A 80 6.39 -11.55 15.93
N PRO A 81 7.19 -10.50 15.74
CA PRO A 81 6.70 -9.14 15.81
C PRO A 81 5.63 -8.90 14.75
N MET A 82 4.56 -8.22 15.12
CA MET A 82 3.48 -7.83 14.24
C MET A 82 3.02 -6.40 14.53
N ILE A 83 3.13 -5.53 13.54
CA ILE A 83 2.65 -4.15 13.66
C ILE A 83 1.14 -4.12 13.37
N ILE A 84 0.36 -3.63 14.33
CA ILE A 84 -1.06 -3.29 14.18
C ILE A 84 -1.13 -1.79 13.91
N PHE A 85 -1.23 -1.44 12.64
CA PHE A 85 -1.25 -0.06 12.17
C PHE A 85 -2.68 0.44 12.03
N ARG A 86 -3.12 1.31 12.95
CA ARG A 86 -4.47 1.90 12.96
C ARG A 86 -4.45 3.30 12.38
N THR A 87 -5.29 3.52 11.37
CA THR A 87 -5.55 4.85 10.80
C THR A 87 -7.03 5.01 10.50
N PRO A 88 -7.55 6.23 10.35
CA PRO A 88 -8.85 6.43 9.74
C PRO A 88 -8.90 5.80 8.35
N LYS A 89 -10.04 5.23 7.97
CA LYS A 89 -10.25 4.80 6.59
C LYS A 89 -10.23 6.01 5.66
N GLY A 90 -9.43 5.93 4.59
CA GLY A 90 -9.22 7.06 3.69
C GLY A 90 -8.43 8.21 4.31
N TRP A 91 -7.56 7.91 5.27
CA TRP A 91 -6.71 8.92 5.90
C TRP A 91 -6.04 9.80 4.85
N THR A 92 -6.10 11.11 5.06
CA THR A 92 -5.68 12.21 4.17
C THR A 92 -6.59 12.50 2.98
N CYS A 93 -7.70 11.77 2.78
CA CYS A 93 -8.70 12.21 1.81
C CYS A 93 -9.52 13.41 2.34
N PRO A 94 -10.27 14.12 1.50
CA PRO A 94 -11.16 15.19 1.96
C PRO A 94 -12.08 14.70 3.09
N PRO A 95 -12.12 15.38 4.25
CA PRO A 95 -12.88 14.92 5.40
C PRO A 95 -14.40 14.88 5.13
N TYR A 96 -14.86 15.76 4.27
CA TYR A 96 -16.27 15.83 3.83
C TYR A 96 -16.35 16.04 2.33
N ILE A 97 -17.31 15.37 1.69
CA ILE A 97 -17.69 15.56 0.29
C ILE A 97 -19.21 15.66 0.25
N ASP A 98 -19.77 16.69 -0.40
CA ASP A 98 -21.21 16.99 -0.44
C ASP A 98 -21.86 17.00 0.95
N GLY A 99 -21.17 17.57 1.94
CA GLY A 99 -21.62 17.65 3.34
C GLY A 99 -21.62 16.29 4.08
N LYS A 100 -21.16 15.22 3.47
CA LYS A 100 -21.11 13.88 4.07
C LYS A 100 -19.70 13.54 4.52
N LYS A 101 -19.55 13.02 5.74
CA LYS A 101 -18.26 12.57 6.26
C LYS A 101 -17.68 11.47 5.37
N THR A 102 -16.45 11.67 4.89
CA THR A 102 -15.72 10.73 4.02
C THR A 102 -14.59 10.09 4.78
N GLU A 103 -13.59 10.86 5.23
CA GLU A 103 -12.48 10.32 6.02
C GLU A 103 -12.98 9.66 7.31
N GLY A 104 -12.40 8.52 7.65
CA GLY A 104 -12.79 7.74 8.83
C GLY A 104 -14.16 7.08 8.71
N SER A 105 -14.76 7.06 7.52
CA SER A 105 -16.04 6.41 7.28
C SER A 105 -15.97 5.38 6.14
N TRP A 106 -17.00 4.56 6.01
CA TRP A 106 -17.11 3.60 4.92
C TRP A 106 -17.13 4.25 3.53
N ARG A 107 -17.52 5.54 3.43
CA ARG A 107 -17.57 6.29 2.17
C ARG A 107 -16.20 6.49 1.52
N ALA A 108 -15.12 6.39 2.30
CA ALA A 108 -13.77 6.43 1.77
C ALA A 108 -13.32 5.14 1.05
N HIS A 109 -14.17 4.11 0.97
CA HIS A 109 -13.81 2.85 0.32
C HIS A 109 -13.81 2.94 -1.21
N GLN A 110 -14.86 3.50 -1.76
CA GLN A 110 -14.99 3.70 -3.22
C GLN A 110 -14.45 5.09 -3.56
N VAL A 111 -14.28 5.37 -4.86
CA VAL A 111 -13.83 6.68 -5.32
C VAL A 111 -14.78 7.75 -4.77
N PRO A 112 -14.39 8.52 -3.75
CA PRO A 112 -15.32 9.43 -3.08
C PRO A 112 -15.74 10.60 -3.97
N LEU A 113 -15.03 10.82 -5.08
CA LEU A 113 -15.24 11.84 -6.10
C LEU A 113 -15.54 11.21 -7.46
N ALA A 114 -16.40 10.19 -7.50
CA ALA A 114 -16.72 9.45 -8.72
C ALA A 114 -17.25 10.36 -9.86
N SER A 115 -17.91 11.47 -9.51
CA SER A 115 -18.42 12.45 -10.47
C SER A 115 -17.42 13.54 -10.86
N ALA A 116 -16.14 13.41 -10.49
CA ALA A 116 -15.13 14.45 -10.82
C ALA A 116 -14.96 14.65 -12.34
N ARG A 117 -15.30 13.63 -13.14
CA ARG A 117 -15.31 13.75 -14.60
C ARG A 117 -16.42 14.65 -15.15
N ASP A 118 -17.56 14.65 -14.47
CA ASP A 118 -18.79 15.25 -14.99
C ASP A 118 -19.23 16.50 -14.19
N THR A 119 -18.58 16.75 -13.06
CA THR A 119 -18.95 17.84 -12.12
C THR A 119 -17.72 18.65 -11.76
N GLU A 120 -17.71 19.92 -12.19
CA GLU A 120 -16.59 20.85 -11.92
C GLU A 120 -16.27 20.95 -10.42
N ALA A 121 -17.28 21.00 -9.55
CA ALA A 121 -17.07 21.06 -8.11
C ALA A 121 -16.28 19.87 -7.57
N HIS A 122 -16.59 18.64 -8.01
CA HIS A 122 -15.84 17.44 -7.62
C HIS A 122 -14.45 17.40 -8.25
N PHE A 123 -14.30 17.86 -9.49
CA PHE A 123 -12.99 17.98 -10.13
C PHE A 123 -12.10 18.95 -9.36
N GLN A 124 -12.63 20.08 -8.93
CA GLN A 124 -11.88 21.04 -8.13
C GLN A 124 -11.40 20.44 -6.79
N VAL A 125 -12.29 19.76 -6.07
CA VAL A 125 -11.93 19.06 -4.82
C VAL A 125 -10.84 18.00 -5.06
N LEU A 126 -10.95 17.23 -6.15
CA LEU A 126 -9.92 16.24 -6.51
C LEU A 126 -8.59 16.91 -6.81
N ARG A 127 -8.58 17.98 -7.57
CA ARG A 127 -7.37 18.75 -7.92
C ARG A 127 -6.68 19.28 -6.66
N ASP A 128 -7.45 19.88 -5.77
CA ASP A 128 -6.92 20.46 -4.54
C ASP A 128 -6.38 19.36 -3.60
N TRP A 129 -7.08 18.22 -3.50
CA TRP A 129 -6.61 17.08 -2.74
C TRP A 129 -5.30 16.52 -3.31
N MET A 130 -5.22 16.24 -4.60
CA MET A 130 -3.97 15.75 -5.22
C MET A 130 -2.85 16.78 -5.11
N GLY A 131 -3.15 18.07 -5.29
CA GLY A 131 -2.21 19.16 -5.14
C GLY A 131 -1.67 19.33 -3.71
N SER A 132 -2.46 18.96 -2.70
CA SER A 132 -2.03 19.03 -1.29
C SER A 132 -0.81 18.16 -0.97
N TYR A 133 -0.58 17.10 -1.75
CA TYR A 133 0.61 16.26 -1.63
C TYR A 133 1.86 16.84 -2.26
N LYS A 134 1.75 17.96 -2.98
CA LYS A 134 2.87 18.66 -3.65
C LYS A 134 3.70 17.71 -4.53
N PRO A 135 3.09 16.93 -5.43
CA PRO A 135 3.79 15.91 -6.23
C PRO A 135 4.90 16.52 -7.08
N GLU A 136 4.80 17.78 -7.48
CA GLU A 136 5.82 18.52 -8.23
C GLU A 136 7.17 18.55 -7.50
N THR A 137 7.20 18.45 -6.18
CA THR A 137 8.44 18.44 -5.39
C THR A 137 9.28 17.19 -5.59
N LEU A 138 8.69 16.12 -6.14
CA LEU A 138 9.37 14.85 -6.42
C LEU A 138 10.07 14.83 -7.78
N PHE A 139 9.81 15.82 -8.62
CA PHE A 139 10.30 15.86 -10.00
C PHE A 139 11.17 17.09 -10.26
N THR A 140 12.06 16.96 -11.24
CA THR A 140 12.82 18.08 -11.81
C THR A 140 11.94 18.87 -12.79
N GLU A 141 12.37 20.07 -13.19
CA GLU A 141 11.68 20.87 -14.21
C GLU A 141 11.51 20.14 -15.55
N LYS A 142 12.36 19.14 -15.82
CA LYS A 142 12.28 18.29 -17.03
C LYS A 142 11.40 17.06 -16.84
N GLY A 143 10.70 16.93 -15.71
CA GLY A 143 9.81 15.82 -15.41
C GLY A 143 10.52 14.51 -15.00
N ALA A 144 11.83 14.51 -14.81
CA ALA A 144 12.55 13.36 -14.26
C ALA A 144 12.41 13.31 -12.73
N ILE A 145 12.37 12.09 -12.16
CA ILE A 145 12.38 11.93 -10.70
C ILE A 145 13.68 12.52 -10.14
N ARG A 146 13.58 13.28 -9.07
CA ARG A 146 14.76 13.88 -8.42
C ARG A 146 15.71 12.81 -7.88
N PRO A 147 17.04 12.95 -8.04
CA PRO A 147 18.00 11.96 -7.59
C PRO A 147 17.90 11.63 -6.08
N GLU A 148 17.57 12.61 -5.25
CA GLU A 148 17.41 12.43 -3.81
C GLU A 148 16.23 11.51 -3.46
N VAL A 149 15.20 11.44 -4.29
CA VAL A 149 14.06 10.53 -4.13
C VAL A 149 14.47 9.07 -4.41
N THR A 150 15.44 8.87 -5.28
CA THR A 150 15.91 7.52 -5.67
C THR A 150 17.19 7.08 -4.97
N ALA A 151 17.88 7.98 -4.26
CA ALA A 151 19.18 7.75 -3.65
C ALA A 151 19.18 6.58 -2.64
N PHE A 152 18.07 6.43 -1.88
CA PHE A 152 17.91 5.39 -0.87
C PHE A 152 17.34 4.07 -1.42
N MET A 153 16.95 4.03 -2.69
CA MET A 153 16.39 2.81 -3.28
C MET A 153 17.45 1.70 -3.34
N PRO A 154 17.10 0.48 -2.92
CA PRO A 154 18.03 -0.64 -2.99
C PRO A 154 18.45 -0.92 -4.44
N LYS A 155 19.73 -1.29 -4.62
CA LYS A 155 20.33 -1.57 -5.93
C LYS A 155 20.81 -3.02 -6.00
N GLY A 156 20.95 -3.53 -7.22
CA GLY A 156 21.44 -4.91 -7.46
C GLY A 156 20.58 -5.94 -6.73
N ASP A 157 21.22 -6.86 -6.04
CA ASP A 157 20.59 -7.98 -5.34
C ASP A 157 19.85 -7.57 -4.05
N LEU A 158 19.98 -6.33 -3.61
CA LEU A 158 19.18 -5.80 -2.50
C LEU A 158 17.74 -5.48 -2.93
N ARG A 159 17.45 -5.38 -4.23
CA ARG A 159 16.08 -5.20 -4.71
C ARG A 159 15.27 -6.48 -4.46
N LEU A 160 14.03 -6.33 -4.04
CA LEU A 160 13.14 -7.47 -3.76
C LEU A 160 13.07 -8.44 -4.95
N GLY A 161 12.89 -7.94 -6.18
CA GLY A 161 12.81 -8.76 -7.39
C GLY A 161 14.15 -9.38 -7.85
N ALA A 162 15.27 -8.99 -7.25
CA ALA A 162 16.61 -9.55 -7.54
C ALA A 162 17.13 -10.43 -6.40
N ASN A 163 16.47 -10.39 -5.22
CA ASN A 163 16.90 -11.16 -4.07
C ASN A 163 16.60 -12.65 -4.25
N PRO A 164 17.62 -13.53 -4.17
CA PRO A 164 17.42 -14.98 -4.33
C PRO A 164 16.40 -15.55 -3.36
N ASN A 165 16.34 -15.05 -2.13
CA ASN A 165 15.43 -15.54 -1.10
C ASN A 165 13.97 -15.08 -1.33
N ALA A 166 13.75 -14.03 -2.11
CA ALA A 166 12.42 -13.51 -2.41
C ALA A 166 11.79 -14.13 -3.68
N ASN A 167 12.59 -14.77 -4.54
CA ASN A 167 12.18 -15.32 -5.83
C ASN A 167 11.98 -16.85 -5.82
N GLY A 168 11.51 -17.42 -4.73
CA GLY A 168 11.25 -18.85 -4.65
C GLY A 168 12.48 -19.74 -4.94
N GLY A 169 13.70 -19.27 -4.61
CA GLY A 169 14.96 -19.99 -4.85
C GLY A 169 15.70 -19.58 -6.13
N ALA A 170 15.42 -18.36 -6.65
CA ALA A 170 16.18 -17.76 -7.75
C ALA A 170 16.18 -18.55 -9.07
N ILE A 171 15.10 -19.23 -9.39
CA ILE A 171 14.92 -19.84 -10.71
C ILE A 171 14.61 -18.72 -11.70
N ARG A 172 15.67 -18.11 -12.23
CA ARG A 172 15.54 -17.13 -13.32
C ARG A 172 15.50 -17.88 -14.63
N ARG A 173 14.41 -17.73 -15.35
CA ARG A 173 14.29 -18.16 -16.74
C ARG A 173 13.92 -16.96 -17.60
N ASN A 174 14.47 -16.90 -18.80
CA ASN A 174 14.00 -15.92 -19.76
C ASN A 174 12.57 -16.28 -20.15
N LEU A 175 11.66 -15.34 -20.00
CA LEU A 175 10.27 -15.53 -20.35
C LEU A 175 10.06 -15.18 -21.83
N VAL A 176 9.27 -15.99 -22.51
CA VAL A 176 8.69 -15.66 -23.80
C VAL A 176 7.51 -14.73 -23.53
N LEU A 177 7.69 -13.44 -23.82
CA LEU A 177 6.67 -12.43 -23.57
C LEU A 177 5.65 -12.41 -24.71
N PRO A 178 4.35 -12.32 -24.40
CA PRO A 178 3.33 -12.05 -25.40
C PRO A 178 3.56 -10.71 -26.09
N ASP A 179 3.10 -10.57 -27.32
CA ASP A 179 3.14 -9.28 -28.01
C ASP A 179 2.17 -8.30 -27.34
N ALA A 180 2.72 -7.28 -26.69
CA ALA A 180 1.94 -6.28 -25.94
C ALA A 180 0.91 -5.55 -26.83
N LYS A 181 1.18 -5.44 -28.16
CA LYS A 181 0.26 -4.79 -29.10
C LYS A 181 -1.10 -5.48 -29.19
N LYS A 182 -1.17 -6.79 -28.96
CA LYS A 182 -2.44 -7.53 -28.92
C LYS A 182 -3.38 -7.06 -27.79
N TYR A 183 -2.83 -6.40 -26.78
CA TYR A 183 -3.51 -5.98 -25.57
C TYR A 183 -3.68 -4.47 -25.48
N GLU A 184 -3.30 -3.76 -26.53
CA GLU A 184 -3.53 -2.33 -26.62
C GLU A 184 -5.03 -2.02 -26.63
N ILE A 185 -5.38 -1.00 -25.85
CA ILE A 185 -6.74 -0.48 -25.86
C ILE A 185 -6.86 0.45 -27.06
N PRO A 186 -7.80 0.20 -27.98
CA PRO A 186 -8.01 1.12 -29.08
C PRO A 186 -8.39 2.49 -28.54
N VAL A 187 -7.55 3.48 -28.75
CA VAL A 187 -7.91 4.88 -28.49
C VAL A 187 -8.84 5.29 -29.63
N ALA A 188 -10.09 5.61 -29.28
CA ALA A 188 -11.05 6.07 -30.26
C ALA A 188 -10.50 7.31 -30.98
N GLU A 189 -10.77 7.45 -32.27
CA GLU A 189 -10.38 8.61 -33.10
C GLU A 189 -10.82 9.96 -32.49
N LYS A 190 -11.83 9.94 -31.62
CA LYS A 190 -12.38 11.10 -30.91
C LYS A 190 -11.55 11.56 -29.71
N GLY A 191 -10.43 10.89 -29.37
CA GLY A 191 -9.53 11.27 -28.28
C GLY A 191 -9.78 10.55 -26.95
N HIS A 192 -9.17 11.09 -25.87
CA HIS A 192 -9.23 10.48 -24.56
C HIS A 192 -10.64 10.46 -23.97
N GLY A 193 -10.99 9.37 -23.29
CA GLY A 193 -12.24 9.23 -22.55
C GLY A 193 -13.42 8.66 -23.34
N PHE A 194 -13.25 8.29 -24.60
CA PHE A 194 -14.30 7.67 -25.42
C PHE A 194 -14.28 6.14 -25.44
N GLY A 195 -13.27 5.52 -24.85
CA GLY A 195 -13.20 4.09 -24.67
C GLY A 195 -13.14 3.75 -23.17
N ALA A 196 -13.87 2.71 -22.76
CA ALA A 196 -13.78 2.15 -21.43
C ALA A 196 -13.25 0.73 -21.48
N THR A 197 -12.30 0.41 -20.58
CA THR A 197 -11.78 -0.94 -20.42
C THR A 197 -11.36 -1.16 -18.99
N GLU A 198 -11.26 -2.42 -18.60
CA GLU A 198 -10.77 -2.83 -17.29
C GLU A 198 -9.32 -3.32 -17.40
N ALA A 199 -8.39 -2.56 -16.82
CA ALA A 199 -6.96 -2.89 -16.85
C ALA A 199 -6.67 -4.29 -16.26
N THR A 200 -7.41 -4.70 -15.23
CA THR A 200 -7.29 -6.03 -14.61
C THR A 200 -7.70 -7.17 -15.54
N ARG A 201 -8.72 -6.97 -16.37
CA ARG A 201 -9.11 -7.96 -17.39
C ARG A 201 -8.02 -8.13 -18.44
N VAL A 202 -7.53 -7.02 -18.98
CA VAL A 202 -6.47 -7.02 -19.99
C VAL A 202 -5.19 -7.64 -19.42
N LEU A 203 -4.82 -7.32 -18.18
CA LEU A 203 -3.68 -7.94 -17.50
C LEU A 203 -3.89 -9.45 -17.29
N GLY A 204 -5.11 -9.88 -16.99
CA GLY A 204 -5.46 -11.29 -16.86
C GLY A 204 -5.26 -12.07 -18.15
N GLU A 205 -5.72 -11.51 -19.28
CA GLU A 205 -5.55 -12.09 -20.61
C GLU A 205 -4.07 -12.19 -21.00
N TYR A 206 -3.30 -11.11 -20.80
CA TYR A 206 -1.85 -11.09 -21.01
C TYR A 206 -1.13 -12.14 -20.16
N THR A 207 -1.47 -12.22 -18.88
CA THR A 207 -0.86 -13.16 -17.94
C THR A 207 -1.19 -14.62 -18.32
N ALA A 208 -2.39 -14.88 -18.79
CA ALA A 208 -2.78 -16.23 -19.24
C ALA A 208 -1.96 -16.66 -20.46
N GLU A 209 -1.76 -15.76 -21.46
CA GLU A 209 -0.89 -16.05 -22.62
C GLU A 209 0.56 -16.23 -22.17
N LEU A 210 1.06 -15.37 -21.27
CA LEU A 210 2.42 -15.49 -20.72
C LEU A 210 2.66 -16.86 -20.05
N ILE A 211 1.73 -17.31 -19.21
CA ILE A 211 1.81 -18.62 -18.55
C ILE A 211 1.81 -19.75 -19.59
N ASN A 212 0.92 -19.68 -20.58
CA ASN A 212 0.81 -20.71 -21.59
C ASN A 212 2.06 -20.82 -22.48
N SER A 213 2.70 -19.67 -22.77
CA SER A 213 3.92 -19.62 -23.60
C SER A 213 5.19 -20.08 -22.87
N ASN A 214 5.11 -20.27 -21.54
CA ASN A 214 6.27 -20.58 -20.69
C ASN A 214 6.08 -21.85 -19.83
N ARG A 215 5.16 -22.71 -20.22
CA ARG A 215 4.91 -24.02 -19.58
C ARG A 215 5.99 -25.05 -19.90
#